data_f7dad2108b64c1f93104c5f8fb6db2da
#
_entry.id   f7dad2108b64c1f93104c5f8fb6db2da
#
_cell.length_a   1.000
_cell.length_b   1.000
_cell.length_c   1.000
_cell.angle_alpha   90.00
_cell.angle_beta   90.00
_cell.angle_gamma   90.00
#
_symmetry.space_group_name_H-M   'P 1'
#
loop_
_entity.id
_entity.type
_entity.pdbx_description
1 polymer ?
#
loop_
_entity_poly.entity_id
_entity_poly.type
_entity_poly.pdbx_seq_one_letter_code
_entity_poly.pdbx_strand_id
1 'polypeptide(L)'
;MKKLLTLILAVLMLAAIPAQMTSCALNVKASELSAGYTRAVTEAGKVTDQFKTAMADFSLALTNTTISLEKEGKANHLVSPLSALICLSMLANGAEGETLAQMEAVLGMPIDELNKALYTYTSGLYTGKDCKVSVADSIWYRDGDSFSVREEFLQTCADWYEAQQYAAPFDETTRKDINKWVDHYTDGMIDSILDDPIPAEAVMYVVNALVFDAKWEEEYEKKDILTDTFTSLNGTESSVTMLRSEESRYLTVEGGFGVAKPYKGTGYCFVGLLPEEGTDIYAFAASLDGGDWTAMWQEQVSTTVYTRIPEFTYASDMNLTDSLKEMGMTHLFSSDTADLSGLGTSAMGNLYCDGVFQKTFIQVDRNGTKAAAVTWAVNKAESAAPVEPKYVYLDRPFVYAIVDTGTGLPLFVGVVTEM
;
A
#
# COMPACT_ATOMS: atom_id res chain seq x y z
N MET A 1 -56.97 -38.15 42.86
CA MET A 1 -57.14 -37.63 41.50
C MET A 1 -56.06 -36.60 41.27
N LYS A 2 -54.96 -37.06 40.74
CA LYS A 2 -53.76 -36.23 40.50
C LYS A 2 -53.73 -35.86 39.02
N LYS A 3 -53.83 -34.58 38.72
CA LYS A 3 -53.65 -34.08 37.37
C LYS A 3 -52.13 -33.96 37.09
N LEU A 4 -51.70 -34.70 36.14
CA LEU A 4 -50.32 -34.66 35.60
C LEU A 4 -50.21 -33.40 34.74
N LEU A 5 -49.37 -32.49 35.15
CA LEU A 5 -49.01 -31.28 34.38
C LEU A 5 -47.77 -31.62 33.55
N THR A 6 -47.98 -31.81 32.25
CA THR A 6 -46.90 -32.05 31.31
C THR A 6 -46.33 -30.69 30.88
N LEU A 7 -45.12 -30.43 31.36
CA LEU A 7 -44.36 -29.21 30.97
C LEU A 7 -43.71 -29.47 29.62
N ILE A 8 -44.23 -28.87 28.56
CA ILE A 8 -43.58 -28.83 27.23
C ILE A 8 -42.50 -27.76 27.29
N LEU A 9 -41.24 -28.20 27.33
CA LEU A 9 -40.07 -27.30 27.18
C LEU A 9 -39.90 -27.01 25.70
N ALA A 10 -40.39 -25.88 25.23
CA ALA A 10 -40.10 -25.38 23.90
C ALA A 10 -38.67 -24.83 23.92
N VAL A 11 -37.71 -25.55 23.36
CA VAL A 11 -36.38 -25.10 23.07
C VAL A 11 -36.49 -24.16 21.87
N LEU A 12 -36.50 -22.83 22.12
CA LEU A 12 -36.29 -21.82 21.12
C LEU A 12 -34.81 -21.90 20.69
N MET A 13 -34.51 -22.60 19.61
CA MET A 13 -33.28 -22.38 18.86
C MET A 13 -33.40 -20.98 18.28
N LEU A 14 -32.78 -20.00 18.94
CA LEU A 14 -32.39 -18.76 18.27
C LEU A 14 -31.33 -19.15 17.23
N ALA A 15 -31.74 -19.30 15.97
CA ALA A 15 -30.86 -19.22 14.85
C ALA A 15 -30.25 -17.81 14.91
N ALA A 16 -29.00 -17.71 15.34
CA ALA A 16 -28.20 -16.51 15.11
C ALA A 16 -28.07 -16.38 13.59
N ILE A 17 -28.94 -15.56 13.01
CA ILE A 17 -28.74 -15.03 11.66
C ILE A 17 -27.46 -14.20 11.83
N PRO A 18 -26.34 -14.52 11.14
CA PRO A 18 -25.23 -13.58 11.07
C PRO A 18 -25.85 -12.30 10.53
N ALA A 19 -25.68 -11.21 11.27
CA ALA A 19 -25.96 -9.88 10.75
C ALA A 19 -25.02 -9.74 9.55
N GLN A 20 -25.52 -10.05 8.37
CA GLN A 20 -24.93 -9.58 7.14
C GLN A 20 -24.96 -8.07 7.28
N MET A 21 -23.80 -7.49 7.61
CA MET A 21 -23.56 -6.10 7.33
C MET A 21 -23.89 -5.96 5.85
N THR A 22 -24.97 -5.27 5.55
CA THR A 22 -25.25 -4.78 4.21
C THR A 22 -24.19 -3.72 3.92
N SER A 23 -22.99 -4.16 3.54
CA SER A 23 -22.14 -3.41 2.68
C SER A 23 -23.02 -3.02 1.50
N CYS A 24 -23.07 -1.74 1.14
CA CYS A 24 -23.73 -1.32 -0.08
C CYS A 24 -23.12 -2.18 -1.18
N ALA A 25 -23.90 -3.10 -1.74
CA ALA A 25 -23.41 -4.05 -2.73
C ALA A 25 -22.83 -3.24 -3.89
N LEU A 26 -21.57 -3.50 -4.22
CA LEU A 26 -20.92 -2.86 -5.36
C LEU A 26 -21.74 -3.17 -6.61
N ASN A 27 -22.37 -2.15 -7.19
CA ASN A 27 -23.22 -2.30 -8.36
C ASN A 27 -22.41 -2.00 -9.63
N VAL A 28 -21.66 -3.00 -10.09
CA VAL A 28 -20.99 -2.99 -11.39
C VAL A 28 -21.81 -3.77 -12.41
N LYS A 29 -21.70 -3.41 -13.70
CA LYS A 29 -22.38 -4.09 -14.80
C LYS A 29 -21.55 -5.22 -15.39
N ALA A 30 -20.25 -5.25 -15.10
CA ALA A 30 -19.35 -6.30 -15.50
C ALA A 30 -19.77 -7.67 -14.94
N SER A 31 -19.52 -8.74 -15.69
CA SER A 31 -19.80 -10.10 -15.25
C SER A 31 -18.68 -10.62 -14.38
N GLU A 32 -18.97 -10.97 -13.13
CA GLU A 32 -17.97 -11.51 -12.21
C GLU A 32 -17.62 -12.95 -12.58
N LEU A 33 -16.36 -13.19 -12.89
CA LEU A 33 -15.80 -14.52 -13.23
C LEU A 33 -15.37 -15.28 -11.97
N SER A 34 -14.99 -14.56 -10.91
CA SER A 34 -14.51 -15.15 -9.65
C SER A 34 -15.60 -15.74 -8.78
N ALA A 35 -16.89 -15.48 -9.04
CA ALA A 35 -18.01 -15.90 -8.20
C ALA A 35 -18.12 -17.43 -7.92
N GLY A 36 -17.45 -18.26 -8.73
CA GLY A 36 -17.41 -19.72 -8.56
C GLY A 36 -16.13 -20.24 -7.89
N TYR A 37 -15.15 -19.37 -7.66
CA TYR A 37 -13.85 -19.73 -7.13
C TYR A 37 -13.75 -19.33 -5.66
N THR A 38 -13.40 -20.28 -4.81
CA THR A 38 -13.22 -20.03 -3.36
C THR A 38 -11.79 -20.33 -2.99
N ARG A 39 -11.25 -19.56 -2.06
CA ARG A 39 -9.90 -19.77 -1.54
C ARG A 39 -9.76 -21.20 -0.96
N ALA A 40 -8.77 -21.94 -1.45
CA ALA A 40 -8.38 -23.23 -0.90
C ALA A 40 -7.27 -23.11 0.16
N VAL A 41 -6.48 -22.03 0.12
CA VAL A 41 -5.42 -21.76 1.10
C VAL A 41 -6.02 -21.22 2.39
N THR A 42 -5.78 -21.91 3.50
CA THR A 42 -6.38 -21.57 4.81
C THR A 42 -5.36 -21.25 5.89
N GLU A 43 -4.08 -21.55 5.67
CA GLU A 43 -3.03 -21.39 6.68
C GLU A 43 -2.00 -20.35 6.23
N ALA A 44 -1.89 -19.28 7.02
CA ALA A 44 -0.78 -18.36 6.93
C ALA A 44 0.49 -19.00 7.53
N GLY A 45 1.63 -18.82 6.86
CA GLY A 45 2.93 -19.29 7.33
C GLY A 45 3.58 -18.26 8.28
N LYS A 46 4.86 -18.04 8.08
CA LYS A 46 5.64 -16.98 8.75
C LYS A 46 6.22 -16.05 7.71
N VAL A 47 6.25 -14.77 8.02
CA VAL A 47 7.00 -13.79 7.24
C VAL A 47 8.49 -14.10 7.40
N THR A 48 9.14 -14.51 6.31
CA THR A 48 10.55 -14.92 6.31
C THR A 48 11.47 -13.72 6.16
N ASP A 49 12.74 -13.85 6.58
CA ASP A 49 13.73 -12.79 6.37
C ASP A 49 14.01 -12.58 4.87
N GLN A 50 13.97 -13.66 4.06
CA GLN A 50 14.08 -13.57 2.60
C GLN A 50 12.98 -12.66 2.02
N PHE A 51 11.73 -12.85 2.43
CA PHE A 51 10.62 -11.99 1.99
C PHE A 51 10.81 -10.53 2.44
N LYS A 52 11.24 -10.32 3.70
CA LYS A 52 11.50 -8.95 4.19
C LYS A 52 12.57 -8.25 3.36
N THR A 53 13.67 -8.95 3.05
CA THR A 53 14.74 -8.41 2.20
C THR A 53 14.20 -8.10 0.81
N ALA A 54 13.55 -9.06 0.14
CA ALA A 54 13.01 -8.87 -1.20
C ALA A 54 12.02 -7.71 -1.26
N MET A 55 11.10 -7.60 -0.28
CA MET A 55 10.14 -6.50 -0.23
C MET A 55 10.80 -5.15 0.07
N ALA A 56 11.81 -5.10 0.95
CA ALA A 56 12.54 -3.86 1.22
C ALA A 56 13.30 -3.40 -0.04
N ASP A 57 14.04 -4.30 -0.68
CA ASP A 57 14.79 -4.01 -1.91
C ASP A 57 13.87 -3.54 -3.04
N PHE A 58 12.77 -4.26 -3.29
CA PHE A 58 11.76 -3.87 -4.28
C PHE A 58 11.16 -2.49 -3.95
N SER A 59 10.83 -2.24 -2.69
CA SER A 59 10.18 -1.00 -2.25
C SER A 59 11.05 0.22 -2.51
N LEU A 60 12.32 0.13 -2.13
CA LEU A 60 13.26 1.25 -2.29
C LEU A 60 13.67 1.39 -3.77
N ALA A 61 13.91 0.29 -4.49
CA ALA A 61 14.23 0.33 -5.92
C ALA A 61 13.09 0.96 -6.73
N LEU A 62 11.83 0.56 -6.48
CA LEU A 62 10.66 1.16 -7.15
C LEU A 62 10.56 2.65 -6.83
N THR A 63 10.65 3.03 -5.56
CA THR A 63 10.58 4.43 -5.14
C THR A 63 11.68 5.27 -5.81
N ASN A 64 12.92 4.78 -5.80
CA ASN A 64 14.06 5.48 -6.37
C ASN A 64 13.94 5.64 -7.89
N THR A 65 13.49 4.58 -8.57
CA THR A 65 13.31 4.62 -10.03
C THR A 65 12.18 5.57 -10.42
N THR A 66 11.04 5.56 -9.70
CA THR A 66 9.94 6.49 -9.96
C THR A 66 10.35 7.94 -9.70
N ILE A 67 11.07 8.23 -8.62
CA ILE A 67 11.62 9.56 -8.33
C ILE A 67 12.59 9.99 -9.44
N SER A 68 13.48 9.09 -9.89
CA SER A 68 14.48 9.41 -10.93
C SER A 68 13.83 9.80 -12.25
N LEU A 69 12.75 9.14 -12.64
CA LEU A 69 12.05 9.41 -13.89
C LEU A 69 11.10 10.62 -13.82
N GLU A 70 10.54 10.91 -12.64
CA GLU A 70 9.50 11.93 -12.48
C GLU A 70 9.98 13.25 -11.85
N LYS A 71 11.25 13.35 -11.49
CA LYS A 71 11.81 14.51 -10.77
C LYS A 71 11.70 15.86 -11.50
N GLU A 72 11.48 15.84 -12.81
CA GLU A 72 11.29 17.07 -13.59
C GLU A 72 9.80 17.44 -13.61
N GLY A 73 9.38 18.32 -12.68
CA GLY A 73 8.09 19.01 -12.70
C GLY A 73 7.04 18.56 -11.70
N LYS A 74 7.31 17.57 -10.86
CA LYS A 74 6.40 17.19 -9.76
C LYS A 74 6.96 17.59 -8.40
N ALA A 75 6.10 18.23 -7.60
CA ALA A 75 6.49 18.78 -6.30
C ALA A 75 6.64 17.69 -5.25
N ASN A 76 5.62 16.88 -5.06
CA ASN A 76 5.58 15.81 -4.05
C ASN A 76 5.45 14.44 -4.72
N HIS A 77 5.95 13.40 -4.06
CA HIS A 77 5.98 12.04 -4.58
C HIS A 77 5.38 11.07 -3.57
N LEU A 78 4.60 10.10 -4.03
CA LEU A 78 4.04 9.04 -3.19
C LEU A 78 3.84 7.78 -4.02
N VAL A 79 4.41 6.69 -3.58
CA VAL A 79 4.19 5.35 -4.13
C VAL A 79 3.79 4.38 -3.02
N SER A 80 3.00 3.38 -3.34
CA SER A 80 2.76 2.23 -2.49
C SER A 80 3.46 0.99 -3.06
N PRO A 81 4.66 0.65 -2.56
CA PRO A 81 5.38 -0.51 -3.05
C PRO A 81 4.63 -1.83 -2.79
N LEU A 82 3.94 -1.95 -1.66
CA LEU A 82 3.15 -3.15 -1.35
C LEU A 82 2.04 -3.36 -2.39
N SER A 83 1.32 -2.31 -2.76
CA SER A 83 0.29 -2.34 -3.79
C SER A 83 0.86 -2.78 -5.15
N ALA A 84 1.99 -2.20 -5.56
CA ALA A 84 2.66 -2.57 -6.81
C ALA A 84 3.15 -4.03 -6.78
N LEU A 85 3.74 -4.48 -5.66
CA LEU A 85 4.20 -5.86 -5.49
C LEU A 85 3.06 -6.86 -5.65
N ILE A 86 1.90 -6.60 -5.06
CA ILE A 86 0.71 -7.46 -5.16
C ILE A 86 0.22 -7.52 -6.60
N CYS A 87 0.02 -6.38 -7.27
CA CYS A 87 -0.40 -6.33 -8.67
C CYS A 87 0.54 -7.09 -9.60
N LEU A 88 1.84 -6.88 -9.47
CA LEU A 88 2.84 -7.54 -10.30
C LEU A 88 2.92 -9.04 -10.00
N SER A 89 2.74 -9.43 -8.73
CA SER A 89 2.71 -10.85 -8.36
C SER A 89 1.49 -11.56 -8.95
N MET A 90 0.33 -10.91 -9.01
CA MET A 90 -0.83 -11.48 -9.71
C MET A 90 -0.51 -11.72 -11.20
N LEU A 91 0.08 -10.74 -11.89
CA LEU A 91 0.49 -10.90 -13.30
C LEU A 91 1.55 -11.98 -13.48
N ALA A 92 2.52 -12.10 -12.58
CA ALA A 92 3.59 -13.10 -12.62
C ALA A 92 3.05 -14.54 -12.59
N ASN A 93 1.91 -14.77 -11.92
CA ASN A 93 1.24 -16.08 -11.96
C ASN A 93 0.71 -16.47 -13.34
N GLY A 94 0.55 -15.53 -14.26
CA GLY A 94 0.17 -15.76 -15.64
C GLY A 94 1.34 -15.69 -16.62
N ALA A 95 2.53 -15.34 -16.15
CA ALA A 95 3.74 -15.22 -16.96
C ALA A 95 4.49 -16.55 -17.07
N GLU A 96 5.18 -16.74 -18.20
CA GLU A 96 5.99 -17.92 -18.47
C GLU A 96 7.37 -17.51 -19.01
N GLY A 97 8.31 -18.45 -18.99
CA GLY A 97 9.62 -18.31 -19.61
C GLY A 97 10.41 -17.09 -19.14
N GLU A 98 10.97 -16.34 -20.11
CA GLU A 98 11.80 -15.16 -19.81
C GLU A 98 10.99 -14.00 -19.18
N THR A 99 9.71 -13.87 -19.50
CA THR A 99 8.83 -12.88 -18.86
C THR A 99 8.71 -13.12 -17.37
N LEU A 100 8.44 -14.36 -16.97
CA LEU A 100 8.40 -14.75 -15.56
C LEU A 100 9.77 -14.55 -14.90
N ALA A 101 10.85 -14.97 -15.54
CA ALA A 101 12.20 -14.85 -14.99
C ALA A 101 12.59 -13.39 -14.69
N GLN A 102 12.26 -12.44 -15.57
CA GLN A 102 12.48 -11.02 -15.35
C GLN A 102 11.61 -10.48 -14.19
N MET A 103 10.35 -10.91 -14.13
CA MET A 103 9.46 -10.52 -13.05
C MET A 103 9.98 -11.04 -11.71
N GLU A 104 10.34 -12.31 -11.58
CA GLU A 104 10.89 -12.89 -10.35
C GLU A 104 12.20 -12.22 -9.92
N ALA A 105 13.06 -11.87 -10.88
CA ALA A 105 14.29 -11.14 -10.59
C ALA A 105 14.03 -9.76 -9.97
N VAL A 106 13.05 -9.03 -10.46
CA VAL A 106 12.68 -7.70 -9.93
C VAL A 106 11.89 -7.81 -8.63
N LEU A 107 11.00 -8.81 -8.51
CA LEU A 107 10.21 -9.05 -7.30
C LEU A 107 11.05 -9.70 -6.18
N GLY A 108 12.26 -10.17 -6.49
CA GLY A 108 13.24 -10.69 -5.55
C GLY A 108 13.01 -12.12 -5.05
N MET A 109 11.96 -12.81 -5.55
CA MET A 109 11.61 -14.18 -5.14
C MET A 109 10.92 -14.95 -6.27
N PRO A 110 11.05 -16.30 -6.29
CA PRO A 110 10.19 -17.15 -7.12
C PRO A 110 8.72 -16.95 -6.78
N ILE A 111 7.84 -16.93 -7.82
CA ILE A 111 6.44 -16.56 -7.64
C ILE A 111 5.68 -17.48 -6.68
N ASP A 112 5.95 -18.79 -6.70
CA ASP A 112 5.32 -19.76 -5.80
C ASP A 112 5.64 -19.50 -4.31
N GLU A 113 6.85 -19.01 -4.02
CA GLU A 113 7.27 -18.63 -2.67
C GLU A 113 6.71 -17.26 -2.31
N LEU A 114 6.73 -16.34 -3.25
CA LEU A 114 6.21 -14.98 -3.08
C LEU A 114 4.70 -14.98 -2.80
N ASN A 115 3.90 -15.81 -3.51
CA ASN A 115 2.48 -15.99 -3.24
C ASN A 115 2.21 -16.33 -1.77
N LYS A 116 2.93 -17.32 -1.24
CA LYS A 116 2.80 -17.75 0.16
C LYS A 116 3.22 -16.65 1.14
N ALA A 117 4.31 -15.95 0.84
CA ALA A 117 4.82 -14.90 1.69
C ALA A 117 3.90 -13.67 1.70
N LEU A 118 3.41 -13.24 0.54
CA LEU A 118 2.44 -12.15 0.42
C LEU A 118 1.13 -12.48 1.14
N TYR A 119 0.56 -13.65 0.90
CA TYR A 119 -0.63 -14.09 1.61
C TYR A 119 -0.44 -14.07 3.13
N THR A 120 0.71 -14.60 3.60
CA THR A 120 1.04 -14.61 5.03
C THR A 120 1.14 -13.19 5.58
N TYR A 121 1.81 -12.30 4.85
CA TYR A 121 2.01 -10.92 5.26
C TYR A 121 0.70 -10.13 5.25
N THR A 122 -0.05 -10.16 4.15
CA THR A 122 -1.29 -9.39 4.00
C THR A 122 -2.39 -9.86 4.94
N SER A 123 -2.49 -11.19 5.19
CA SER A 123 -3.41 -11.75 6.19
C SER A 123 -3.05 -11.35 7.63
N GLY A 124 -1.81 -10.99 7.89
CA GLY A 124 -1.32 -10.52 9.18
C GLY A 124 -1.44 -9.01 9.40
N LEU A 125 -1.81 -8.25 8.37
CA LEU A 125 -1.97 -6.80 8.49
C LEU A 125 -3.10 -6.46 9.46
N TYR A 126 -2.75 -5.67 10.48
CA TYR A 126 -3.70 -5.34 11.53
C TYR A 126 -4.76 -4.35 11.02
N THR A 127 -6.00 -4.69 11.28
CA THR A 127 -7.15 -3.80 11.11
C THR A 127 -7.98 -3.81 12.40
N GLY A 128 -8.40 -2.64 12.86
CA GLY A 128 -9.16 -2.48 14.11
C GLY A 128 -9.93 -1.18 14.18
N LYS A 129 -10.40 -0.84 15.38
CA LYS A 129 -11.27 0.33 15.57
C LYS A 129 -10.60 1.67 15.21
N ASP A 130 -9.30 1.79 15.48
CA ASP A 130 -8.54 3.04 15.31
C ASP A 130 -7.49 2.94 14.19
N CYS A 131 -7.57 1.85 13.39
CA CYS A 131 -6.73 1.61 12.22
C CYS A 131 -7.44 0.77 11.18
N LYS A 132 -7.47 1.23 9.95
CA LYS A 132 -7.89 0.46 8.79
C LYS A 132 -6.72 0.31 7.83
N VAL A 133 -6.32 -0.93 7.59
CA VAL A 133 -5.50 -1.30 6.43
C VAL A 133 -6.35 -2.23 5.59
N SER A 134 -6.61 -1.85 4.36
CA SER A 134 -7.43 -2.63 3.44
C SER A 134 -6.69 -2.77 2.13
N VAL A 135 -6.47 -4.01 1.73
CA VAL A 135 -5.96 -4.38 0.42
C VAL A 135 -7.11 -5.02 -0.35
N ALA A 136 -7.39 -4.52 -1.54
CA ALA A 136 -8.39 -5.08 -2.42
C ALA A 136 -7.82 -5.17 -3.84
N ASP A 137 -8.06 -6.31 -4.49
CA ASP A 137 -7.49 -6.64 -5.79
C ASP A 137 -8.59 -6.99 -6.78
N SER A 138 -8.47 -6.51 -8.01
CA SER A 138 -9.36 -6.92 -9.08
C SER A 138 -8.65 -7.01 -10.43
N ILE A 139 -9.14 -7.92 -11.28
CA ILE A 139 -8.69 -8.06 -12.65
C ILE A 139 -9.90 -7.94 -13.56
N TRP A 140 -9.79 -7.11 -14.57
CA TRP A 140 -10.82 -6.84 -15.55
C TRP A 140 -10.36 -7.32 -16.91
N TYR A 141 -11.17 -8.13 -17.57
CA TYR A 141 -10.88 -8.70 -18.86
C TYR A 141 -11.90 -8.23 -19.88
N ARG A 142 -11.43 -8.00 -21.11
CA ARG A 142 -12.34 -7.73 -22.22
C ARG A 142 -13.19 -8.99 -22.49
N ASP A 143 -14.52 -8.83 -22.48
CA ASP A 143 -15.46 -9.90 -22.82
C ASP A 143 -15.47 -10.19 -24.34
N GLY A 144 -16.01 -11.34 -24.71
CA GLY A 144 -16.18 -11.80 -26.09
C GLY A 144 -15.27 -12.95 -26.48
N ASP A 145 -15.43 -13.44 -27.73
CA ASP A 145 -14.75 -14.64 -28.24
C ASP A 145 -13.25 -14.42 -28.50
N SER A 146 -12.74 -13.21 -28.32
CA SER A 146 -11.36 -12.84 -28.61
C SER A 146 -10.39 -13.11 -27.46
N PHE A 147 -10.87 -13.31 -26.23
CA PHE A 147 -10.04 -13.53 -25.06
C PHE A 147 -10.64 -14.61 -24.15
N SER A 148 -9.80 -15.52 -23.65
CA SER A 148 -10.19 -16.58 -22.72
C SER A 148 -9.17 -16.68 -21.59
N VAL A 149 -9.62 -16.51 -20.35
CA VAL A 149 -8.81 -16.69 -19.14
C VAL A 149 -8.73 -18.17 -18.79
N ARG A 150 -7.59 -18.65 -18.30
CA ARG A 150 -7.44 -20.00 -17.79
C ARG A 150 -8.09 -20.17 -16.42
N GLU A 151 -8.77 -21.28 -16.21
CA GLU A 151 -9.39 -21.61 -14.92
C GLU A 151 -8.34 -21.72 -13.79
N GLU A 152 -7.16 -22.24 -14.10
CA GLU A 152 -6.05 -22.33 -13.15
C GLU A 152 -5.59 -20.96 -12.68
N PHE A 153 -5.56 -19.96 -13.57
CA PHE A 153 -5.20 -18.60 -13.21
C PHE A 153 -6.28 -17.94 -12.34
N LEU A 154 -7.57 -18.15 -12.66
CA LEU A 154 -8.70 -17.68 -11.84
C LEU A 154 -8.61 -18.23 -10.43
N GLN A 155 -8.35 -19.55 -10.28
CA GLN A 155 -8.21 -20.19 -8.98
C GLN A 155 -6.97 -19.68 -8.22
N THR A 156 -5.83 -19.51 -8.87
CA THR A 156 -4.60 -18.98 -8.25
C THR A 156 -4.81 -17.58 -7.67
N CYS A 157 -5.50 -16.72 -8.41
CA CYS A 157 -5.84 -15.38 -7.94
C CYS A 157 -6.82 -15.41 -6.75
N ALA A 158 -7.78 -16.35 -6.74
CA ALA A 158 -8.68 -16.55 -5.61
C ALA A 158 -7.94 -17.08 -4.37
N ASP A 159 -7.00 -18.00 -4.57
CA ASP A 159 -6.25 -18.65 -3.48
C ASP A 159 -5.32 -17.70 -2.73
N TRP A 160 -4.56 -16.88 -3.46
CA TRP A 160 -3.48 -16.08 -2.87
C TRP A 160 -3.83 -14.60 -2.64
N TYR A 161 -4.75 -14.05 -3.44
CA TYR A 161 -5.01 -12.61 -3.45
C TYR A 161 -6.47 -12.24 -3.11
N GLU A 162 -7.40 -13.21 -3.09
CA GLU A 162 -8.86 -12.94 -3.02
C GLU A 162 -9.32 -11.94 -4.10
N ALA A 163 -8.60 -11.89 -5.23
CA ALA A 163 -8.85 -10.93 -6.27
C ALA A 163 -10.20 -11.17 -6.96
N GLN A 164 -10.98 -10.12 -7.08
CA GLN A 164 -12.21 -10.14 -7.85
C GLN A 164 -11.89 -10.07 -9.34
N GLN A 165 -12.53 -10.88 -10.16
CA GLN A 165 -12.25 -10.98 -11.58
C GLN A 165 -13.51 -10.75 -12.40
N TYR A 166 -13.45 -9.85 -13.37
CA TYR A 166 -14.59 -9.36 -14.12
C TYR A 166 -14.37 -9.45 -15.62
N ALA A 167 -15.39 -9.91 -16.36
CA ALA A 167 -15.47 -9.75 -17.81
C ALA A 167 -16.35 -8.54 -18.15
N ALA A 168 -15.88 -7.68 -19.05
CA ALA A 168 -16.52 -6.42 -19.38
C ALA A 168 -16.24 -5.98 -20.84
N PRO A 169 -17.11 -5.17 -21.48
CA PRO A 169 -16.97 -4.79 -22.88
C PRO A 169 -15.79 -3.86 -23.18
N PHE A 170 -15.10 -3.33 -22.17
CA PHE A 170 -13.99 -2.40 -22.29
C PHE A 170 -14.37 -1.10 -23.01
N ASP A 171 -15.51 -0.58 -22.66
CA ASP A 171 -16.05 0.69 -23.11
C ASP A 171 -16.17 1.70 -21.92
N GLU A 172 -16.89 2.79 -22.13
CA GLU A 172 -17.12 3.80 -21.10
C GLU A 172 -17.88 3.23 -19.88
N THR A 173 -18.63 2.14 -20.03
CA THR A 173 -19.30 1.47 -18.92
C THR A 173 -18.26 0.76 -18.03
N THR A 174 -17.32 0.05 -18.65
CA THR A 174 -16.23 -0.62 -17.95
C THR A 174 -15.37 0.39 -17.18
N ARG A 175 -14.99 1.52 -17.80
CA ARG A 175 -14.25 2.59 -17.14
C ARG A 175 -14.96 3.07 -15.87
N LYS A 176 -16.25 3.30 -15.97
CA LYS A 176 -17.07 3.72 -14.82
C LYS A 176 -17.18 2.64 -13.74
N ASP A 177 -17.27 1.38 -14.13
CA ASP A 177 -17.34 0.27 -13.18
C ASP A 177 -16.02 0.07 -12.42
N ILE A 178 -14.87 0.19 -13.12
CA ILE A 178 -13.54 0.17 -12.49
C ILE A 178 -13.40 1.34 -11.50
N ASN A 179 -13.77 2.56 -11.88
CA ASN A 179 -13.68 3.72 -10.99
C ASN A 179 -14.60 3.57 -9.77
N LYS A 180 -15.83 3.05 -9.93
CA LYS A 180 -16.71 2.74 -8.79
C LYS A 180 -16.13 1.67 -7.88
N TRP A 181 -15.44 0.69 -8.45
CA TRP A 181 -14.80 -0.35 -7.66
C TRP A 181 -13.70 0.25 -6.78
N VAL A 182 -12.86 1.11 -7.34
CA VAL A 182 -11.80 1.80 -6.61
C VAL A 182 -12.39 2.72 -5.54
N ASP A 183 -13.34 3.56 -5.87
CA ASP A 183 -14.05 4.45 -4.91
C ASP A 183 -14.63 3.66 -3.73
N HIS A 184 -15.28 2.53 -4.01
CA HIS A 184 -15.85 1.66 -2.99
C HIS A 184 -14.80 1.07 -2.05
N TYR A 185 -13.71 0.49 -2.59
CA TYR A 185 -12.69 -0.17 -1.80
C TYR A 185 -11.69 0.78 -1.13
N THR A 186 -11.69 2.05 -1.54
CA THR A 186 -10.91 3.12 -0.90
C THR A 186 -11.74 4.02 0.03
N ASP A 187 -13.01 3.68 0.30
CA ASP A 187 -13.93 4.51 1.10
C ASP A 187 -14.04 5.96 0.58
N GLY A 188 -14.01 6.15 -0.73
CA GLY A 188 -14.05 7.46 -1.37
C GLY A 188 -12.76 8.28 -1.26
N MET A 189 -11.63 7.67 -0.87
CA MET A 189 -10.34 8.36 -0.86
C MET A 189 -9.76 8.52 -2.26
N ILE A 190 -10.10 7.58 -3.17
CA ILE A 190 -9.75 7.61 -4.57
C ILE A 190 -11.03 7.44 -5.38
N ASP A 191 -11.47 8.50 -6.01
CA ASP A 191 -12.74 8.55 -6.76
C ASP A 191 -12.63 7.97 -8.18
N SER A 192 -11.43 7.93 -8.75
CA SER A 192 -11.16 7.38 -10.08
C SER A 192 -9.71 6.89 -10.19
N ILE A 193 -9.47 5.91 -11.06
CA ILE A 193 -8.14 5.45 -11.47
C ILE A 193 -7.97 5.50 -13.00
N LEU A 194 -9.08 5.47 -13.73
CA LEU A 194 -9.11 5.60 -15.19
C LEU A 194 -9.82 6.91 -15.56
N ASP A 195 -9.05 7.95 -15.85
CA ASP A 195 -9.58 9.26 -16.23
C ASP A 195 -9.84 9.34 -17.74
N ASP A 196 -9.01 8.69 -18.55
CA ASP A 196 -9.14 8.62 -20.00
C ASP A 196 -9.99 7.45 -20.48
N PRO A 197 -10.56 7.51 -21.71
CA PRO A 197 -11.24 6.39 -22.34
C PRO A 197 -10.34 5.16 -22.47
N ILE A 198 -10.92 3.97 -22.28
CA ILE A 198 -10.20 2.70 -22.45
C ILE A 198 -9.80 2.53 -23.91
N PRO A 199 -8.51 2.30 -24.24
CA PRO A 199 -8.04 2.02 -25.60
C PRO A 199 -8.73 0.81 -26.21
N ALA A 200 -8.98 0.86 -27.52
CA ALA A 200 -9.69 -0.22 -28.23
C ALA A 200 -8.94 -1.56 -28.21
N GLU A 201 -7.62 -1.50 -28.15
CA GLU A 201 -6.69 -2.63 -28.08
C GLU A 201 -6.51 -3.21 -26.67
N ALA A 202 -6.87 -2.47 -25.62
CA ALA A 202 -6.74 -2.95 -24.25
C ALA A 202 -7.60 -4.20 -24.00
N VAL A 203 -7.02 -5.24 -23.44
CA VAL A 203 -7.69 -6.53 -23.18
C VAL A 203 -7.80 -6.87 -21.71
N MET A 204 -7.00 -6.20 -20.84
CA MET A 204 -6.96 -6.47 -19.42
C MET A 204 -6.53 -5.24 -18.61
N TYR A 205 -7.12 -5.08 -17.42
CA TYR A 205 -6.63 -4.18 -16.37
C TYR A 205 -6.48 -4.95 -15.07
N VAL A 206 -5.36 -4.74 -14.38
CA VAL A 206 -5.13 -5.20 -13.00
C VAL A 206 -5.19 -3.98 -12.10
N VAL A 207 -6.04 -4.03 -11.10
CA VAL A 207 -6.32 -2.90 -10.21
C VAL A 207 -6.13 -3.37 -8.77
N ASN A 208 -5.28 -2.68 -8.04
CA ASN A 208 -5.14 -2.83 -6.60
C ASN A 208 -5.55 -1.53 -5.92
N ALA A 209 -6.25 -1.64 -4.80
CA ALA A 209 -6.60 -0.53 -3.92
C ALA A 209 -6.02 -0.80 -2.54
N LEU A 210 -5.11 0.05 -2.09
CA LEU A 210 -4.55 0.01 -0.74
C LEU A 210 -4.96 1.26 0.03
N VAL A 211 -5.61 1.05 1.16
CA VAL A 211 -6.03 2.09 2.09
C VAL A 211 -5.26 1.95 3.39
N PHE A 212 -4.76 3.06 3.88
CA PHE A 212 -4.25 3.19 5.25
C PHE A 212 -4.94 4.37 5.92
N ASP A 213 -5.63 4.08 7.03
CA ASP A 213 -6.30 5.09 7.88
C ASP A 213 -6.04 4.72 9.34
N ALA A 214 -5.23 5.50 10.04
CA ALA A 214 -4.86 5.21 11.43
C ALA A 214 -4.68 6.48 12.26
N LYS A 215 -5.08 6.42 13.51
CA LYS A 215 -4.90 7.49 14.48
C LYS A 215 -3.49 7.45 15.08
N TRP A 216 -2.98 8.63 15.44
CA TRP A 216 -1.75 8.68 16.24
C TRP A 216 -1.94 7.98 17.59
N GLU A 217 -0.90 7.36 18.11
CA GLU A 217 -0.90 6.79 19.46
C GLU A 217 -1.13 7.90 20.50
N GLU A 218 -0.45 9.03 20.33
CA GLU A 218 -0.69 10.26 21.06
C GLU A 218 -1.18 11.33 20.09
N GLU A 219 -2.46 11.71 20.22
CA GLU A 219 -3.09 12.75 19.40
C GLU A 219 -2.59 14.13 19.83
N TYR A 220 -2.55 15.07 18.87
CA TYR A 220 -2.07 16.42 19.13
C TYR A 220 -3.15 17.28 19.80
N GLU A 221 -2.83 17.83 20.97
CA GLU A 221 -3.66 18.83 21.60
C GLU A 221 -3.49 20.20 20.93
N LYS A 222 -4.44 21.11 21.16
CA LYS A 222 -4.37 22.48 20.58
C LYS A 222 -3.08 23.23 20.88
N LYS A 223 -2.44 22.96 22.03
CA LYS A 223 -1.14 23.56 22.43
C LYS A 223 0.05 23.03 21.62
N ASP A 224 -0.11 21.89 20.99
CA ASP A 224 0.92 21.19 20.22
C ASP A 224 0.88 21.53 18.73
N ILE A 225 -0.12 22.33 18.34
CA ILE A 225 -0.33 22.79 16.97
C ILE A 225 0.19 24.23 16.88
N LEU A 226 1.15 24.44 15.99
CA LEU A 226 1.74 25.77 15.79
C LEU A 226 1.80 26.11 14.31
N THR A 227 1.85 27.39 14.00
CA THR A 227 2.18 27.89 12.66
C THR A 227 3.68 28.08 12.58
N ASP A 228 4.31 27.53 11.57
CA ASP A 228 5.75 27.62 11.33
C ASP A 228 6.05 27.71 9.85
N THR A 229 7.31 27.85 9.48
CA THR A 229 7.76 27.96 8.09
C THR A 229 8.21 26.59 7.57
N PHE A 230 7.79 26.25 6.35
CA PHE A 230 8.37 25.18 5.55
C PHE A 230 9.13 25.80 4.38
N THR A 231 10.39 25.40 4.21
CA THR A 231 11.22 25.85 3.08
C THR A 231 11.19 24.80 1.98
N SER A 232 10.50 25.08 0.89
CA SER A 232 10.38 24.20 -0.27
C SER A 232 11.71 23.99 -0.98
N LEU A 233 11.80 22.94 -1.82
CA LEU A 233 13.01 22.60 -2.59
C LEU A 233 13.54 23.78 -3.44
N ASN A 234 12.65 24.61 -3.99
CA ASN A 234 13.00 25.79 -4.77
C ASN A 234 13.37 27.02 -3.90
N GLY A 235 13.43 26.87 -2.57
CA GLY A 235 13.72 27.94 -1.63
C GLY A 235 12.51 28.84 -1.26
N THR A 236 11.31 28.52 -1.75
CA THR A 236 10.10 29.25 -1.36
C THR A 236 9.72 28.90 0.08
N GLU A 237 9.45 29.91 0.89
CA GLU A 237 8.96 29.75 2.25
C GLU A 237 7.43 29.81 2.29
N SER A 238 6.81 28.79 2.86
CA SER A 238 5.37 28.67 3.06
C SER A 238 5.03 28.61 4.55
N SER A 239 3.95 29.28 4.95
CA SER A 239 3.43 29.20 6.31
C SER A 239 2.54 27.97 6.44
N VAL A 240 2.93 27.03 7.29
CA VAL A 240 2.27 25.72 7.44
C VAL A 240 1.84 25.46 8.89
N THR A 241 0.90 24.55 9.06
CA THR A 241 0.57 23.99 10.37
C THR A 241 1.56 22.90 10.72
N MET A 242 2.30 23.07 11.82
CA MET A 242 3.23 22.08 12.34
C MET A 242 2.67 21.42 13.59
N LEU A 243 2.79 20.12 13.67
CA LEU A 243 2.40 19.26 14.76
C LEU A 243 3.63 18.93 15.61
N ARG A 244 3.66 19.42 16.85
CA ARG A 244 4.80 19.24 17.76
C ARG A 244 4.56 18.09 18.71
N SER A 245 5.50 17.13 18.78
CA SER A 245 5.45 16.04 19.77
C SER A 245 6.83 15.68 20.33
N GLU A 246 6.83 14.84 21.35
CA GLU A 246 8.00 14.18 21.91
C GLU A 246 7.87 12.69 21.62
N GLU A 247 8.78 12.16 20.83
CA GLU A 247 8.82 10.76 20.42
C GLU A 247 9.98 10.02 21.09
N SER A 248 10.02 8.70 20.95
CA SER A 248 11.02 7.86 21.63
C SER A 248 11.96 7.11 20.71
N ARG A 249 11.76 7.16 19.37
CA ARG A 249 12.50 6.39 18.39
C ARG A 249 13.21 7.32 17.41
N TYR A 250 14.52 7.45 17.57
CA TYR A 250 15.39 8.16 16.65
C TYR A 250 15.96 7.20 15.62
N LEU A 251 15.95 7.60 14.36
CA LEU A 251 16.45 6.84 13.23
C LEU A 251 17.70 7.50 12.68
N THR A 252 18.69 6.68 12.28
CA THR A 252 19.89 7.14 11.59
C THR A 252 20.10 6.33 10.32
N VAL A 253 20.44 7.00 9.25
CA VAL A 253 20.77 6.43 7.95
C VAL A 253 21.93 7.22 7.37
N GLU A 254 22.66 6.65 6.40
CA GLU A 254 23.76 7.39 5.77
C GLU A 254 23.23 8.68 5.13
N GLY A 255 23.88 9.80 5.44
CA GLY A 255 23.48 11.13 4.94
C GLY A 255 22.20 11.73 5.53
N GLY A 256 21.61 11.12 6.59
CA GLY A 256 20.38 11.63 7.17
C GLY A 256 20.01 11.03 8.51
N PHE A 257 18.91 11.53 9.05
CA PHE A 257 18.34 11.10 10.32
C PHE A 257 16.82 11.29 10.33
N GLY A 258 16.14 10.68 11.30
CA GLY A 258 14.69 10.78 11.34
C GLY A 258 14.07 10.31 12.64
N VAL A 259 12.76 10.12 12.57
CA VAL A 259 11.90 9.73 13.67
C VAL A 259 10.86 8.72 13.23
N ALA A 260 10.52 7.80 14.11
CA ALA A 260 9.33 6.95 13.96
C ALA A 260 8.28 7.35 14.99
N LYS A 261 7.10 7.78 14.51
CA LYS A 261 5.92 8.13 15.30
C LYS A 261 4.86 7.05 15.19
N PRO A 262 4.49 6.38 16.31
CA PRO A 262 3.56 5.26 16.28
C PRO A 262 2.11 5.69 16.07
N TYR A 263 1.34 4.80 15.40
CA TYR A 263 -0.11 4.84 15.36
C TYR A 263 -0.71 3.99 16.48
N LYS A 264 -1.88 4.37 16.95
CA LYS A 264 -2.52 3.86 18.16
C LYS A 264 -2.87 2.37 18.08
N GLY A 265 -2.16 1.56 18.86
CA GLY A 265 -2.47 0.13 19.05
C GLY A 265 -2.43 -0.71 17.78
N THR A 266 -1.69 -0.30 16.77
CA THR A 266 -1.81 -0.85 15.42
C THR A 266 -0.61 -1.69 14.97
N GLY A 267 0.57 -1.48 15.52
CA GLY A 267 1.80 -2.02 14.95
C GLY A 267 2.28 -1.30 13.69
N TYR A 268 1.81 -0.07 13.42
CA TYR A 268 2.31 0.79 12.36
C TYR A 268 2.88 2.08 12.90
N CYS A 269 3.74 2.72 12.12
CA CYS A 269 4.25 4.04 12.43
C CYS A 269 4.45 4.87 11.15
N PHE A 270 4.40 6.19 11.34
CA PHE A 270 4.93 7.15 10.38
C PHE A 270 6.44 7.26 10.61
N VAL A 271 7.21 7.19 9.55
CA VAL A 271 8.63 7.49 9.52
C VAL A 271 8.84 8.79 8.76
N GLY A 272 9.60 9.72 9.33
CA GLY A 272 10.05 10.94 8.64
C GLY A 272 11.57 10.99 8.67
N LEU A 273 12.21 11.11 7.50
CA LEU A 273 13.67 11.19 7.36
C LEU A 273 14.07 12.51 6.73
N LEU A 274 15.00 13.18 7.38
CA LEU A 274 15.62 14.42 6.89
C LEU A 274 17.02 14.11 6.37
N PRO A 275 17.39 14.57 5.17
CA PRO A 275 18.78 14.60 4.76
C PRO A 275 19.59 15.55 5.65
N GLU A 276 20.92 15.36 5.70
CA GLU A 276 21.82 16.37 6.25
C GLU A 276 21.64 17.70 5.53
N GLU A 277 21.88 18.79 6.24
CA GLU A 277 21.67 20.13 5.70
C GLU A 277 22.53 20.39 4.44
N GLY A 278 21.87 20.87 3.38
CA GLY A 278 22.53 21.11 2.08
C GLY A 278 22.56 19.89 1.14
N THR A 279 22.08 18.73 1.58
CA THR A 279 21.96 17.55 0.72
C THR A 279 20.70 17.66 -0.16
N ASP A 280 20.83 17.35 -1.44
CA ASP A 280 19.70 17.26 -2.36
C ASP A 280 18.78 16.11 -1.96
N ILE A 281 17.46 16.38 -1.86
CA ILE A 281 16.47 15.42 -1.38
C ILE A 281 16.34 14.19 -2.30
N TYR A 282 16.47 14.38 -3.62
CA TYR A 282 16.38 13.28 -4.57
C TYR A 282 17.64 12.41 -4.54
N ALA A 283 18.82 13.04 -4.37
CA ALA A 283 20.06 12.30 -4.17
C ALA A 283 20.01 11.49 -2.86
N PHE A 284 19.47 12.07 -1.79
CA PHE A 284 19.28 11.37 -0.53
C PHE A 284 18.27 10.22 -0.67
N ALA A 285 17.11 10.45 -1.27
CA ALA A 285 16.12 9.39 -1.50
C ALA A 285 16.72 8.25 -2.34
N ALA A 286 17.45 8.59 -3.42
CA ALA A 286 18.08 7.62 -4.30
C ALA A 286 19.25 6.84 -3.64
N SER A 287 19.82 7.34 -2.54
CA SER A 287 20.86 6.63 -1.79
C SER A 287 20.30 5.57 -0.83
N LEU A 288 19.01 5.61 -0.53
CA LEU A 288 18.35 4.63 0.35
C LEU A 288 18.12 3.33 -0.41
N ASP A 289 18.70 2.25 0.02
CA ASP A 289 18.40 0.90 -0.48
C ASP A 289 17.70 0.04 0.59
N GLY A 290 17.29 -1.18 0.22
CA GLY A 290 16.60 -2.08 1.13
C GLY A 290 17.47 -2.55 2.31
N GLY A 291 18.80 -2.66 2.11
CA GLY A 291 19.76 -3.01 3.16
C GLY A 291 19.87 -1.88 4.18
N ASP A 292 20.10 -0.64 3.71
CA ASP A 292 20.18 0.56 4.55
C ASP A 292 18.88 0.80 5.32
N TRP A 293 17.75 0.63 4.66
CA TRP A 293 16.42 0.72 5.29
C TRP A 293 16.26 -0.31 6.42
N THR A 294 16.63 -1.55 6.15
CA THR A 294 16.56 -2.65 7.14
C THR A 294 17.50 -2.39 8.32
N ALA A 295 18.73 -1.96 8.06
CA ALA A 295 19.70 -1.60 9.10
C ALA A 295 19.19 -0.44 9.96
N MET A 296 18.72 0.65 9.35
CA MET A 296 18.12 1.79 10.04
C MET A 296 16.97 1.34 10.97
N TRP A 297 16.12 0.44 10.48
CA TRP A 297 14.99 -0.06 11.26
C TRP A 297 15.44 -0.91 12.47
N GLN A 298 16.47 -1.72 12.32
CA GLN A 298 17.00 -2.58 13.38
C GLN A 298 17.84 -1.81 14.41
N GLU A 299 18.55 -0.76 13.99
CA GLU A 299 19.48 0.02 14.79
C GLU A 299 18.87 1.29 15.41
N GLN A 300 17.54 1.42 15.40
CA GLN A 300 16.84 2.57 15.96
C GLN A 300 17.23 2.82 17.41
N VAL A 301 17.46 4.10 17.74
CA VAL A 301 17.90 4.52 19.07
C VAL A 301 16.72 4.98 19.92
N SER A 302 16.56 4.37 21.10
CA SER A 302 15.57 4.83 22.08
C SER A 302 16.11 6.06 22.84
N THR A 303 15.54 7.23 22.55
CA THR A 303 15.92 8.52 23.16
C THR A 303 14.77 9.51 23.05
N THR A 304 14.83 10.64 23.78
CA THR A 304 13.86 11.73 23.59
C THR A 304 14.13 12.42 22.24
N VAL A 305 13.08 12.48 21.40
CA VAL A 305 13.12 13.14 20.09
C VAL A 305 12.02 14.21 20.05
N TYR A 306 12.40 15.47 20.02
CA TYR A 306 11.45 16.57 19.78
C TYR A 306 11.19 16.70 18.29
N THR A 307 9.91 16.63 17.89
CA THR A 307 9.51 16.63 16.49
C THR A 307 8.65 17.81 16.13
N ARG A 308 8.69 18.20 14.83
CA ARG A 308 7.69 19.00 14.15
C ARG A 308 7.37 18.34 12.82
N ILE A 309 6.11 17.91 12.67
CA ILE A 309 5.62 17.27 11.46
C ILE A 309 4.58 18.19 10.83
N PRO A 310 4.70 18.61 9.58
CA PRO A 310 3.69 19.44 8.92
C PRO A 310 2.40 18.65 8.69
N GLU A 311 1.23 19.32 8.78
CA GLU A 311 0.00 18.77 8.18
C GLU A 311 0.11 18.89 6.66
N PHE A 312 -0.15 17.79 5.94
CA PHE A 312 -0.15 17.78 4.48
C PHE A 312 -1.14 16.77 3.91
N THR A 313 -1.61 17.04 2.70
CA THR A 313 -2.53 16.17 1.96
C THR A 313 -2.21 16.27 0.48
N TYR A 314 -2.00 15.14 -0.18
CA TYR A 314 -1.93 15.09 -1.64
C TYR A 314 -2.24 13.70 -2.18
N ALA A 315 -2.54 13.65 -3.47
CA ALA A 315 -2.69 12.43 -4.24
C ALA A 315 -1.57 12.33 -5.29
N SER A 316 -1.16 11.12 -5.60
CA SER A 316 -0.21 10.84 -6.67
C SER A 316 -0.86 9.90 -7.68
N ASP A 317 -0.64 10.18 -8.95
CA ASP A 317 -1.12 9.40 -10.09
C ASP A 317 0.09 9.05 -10.96
N MET A 318 0.47 7.79 -10.97
CA MET A 318 1.72 7.34 -11.57
C MET A 318 1.49 6.24 -12.59
N ASN A 319 2.18 6.34 -13.71
CA ASN A 319 2.44 5.23 -14.62
C ASN A 319 3.80 4.60 -14.26
N LEU A 320 3.78 3.41 -13.68
CA LEU A 320 4.97 2.69 -13.21
C LEU A 320 5.69 1.94 -14.34
N THR A 321 5.15 1.93 -15.56
CA THR A 321 5.62 1.10 -16.68
C THR A 321 7.10 1.34 -16.99
N ASP A 322 7.51 2.60 -17.13
CA ASP A 322 8.91 2.91 -17.46
C ASP A 322 9.86 2.63 -16.29
N SER A 323 9.40 2.84 -15.06
CA SER A 323 10.17 2.46 -13.87
C SER A 323 10.40 0.96 -13.80
N LEU A 324 9.37 0.16 -14.06
CA LEU A 324 9.48 -1.30 -14.05
C LEU A 324 10.34 -1.84 -15.19
N LYS A 325 10.30 -1.19 -16.37
CA LYS A 325 11.24 -1.52 -17.49
C LYS A 325 12.69 -1.22 -17.10
N GLU A 326 12.94 -0.09 -16.46
CA GLU A 326 14.27 0.28 -15.98
C GLU A 326 14.78 -0.67 -14.90
N MET A 327 13.89 -1.16 -14.04
CA MET A 327 14.19 -2.21 -13.06
C MET A 327 14.47 -3.57 -13.70
N GLY A 328 14.09 -3.80 -14.97
CA GLY A 328 14.39 -5.03 -15.73
C GLY A 328 13.19 -5.80 -16.26
N MET A 329 11.95 -5.40 -16.00
CA MET A 329 10.73 -6.03 -16.51
C MET A 329 10.41 -5.59 -17.96
N THR A 330 11.29 -5.84 -18.92
CA THR A 330 11.10 -5.35 -20.28
C THR A 330 10.17 -6.23 -21.11
N HIS A 331 10.22 -7.56 -20.93
CA HIS A 331 9.40 -8.50 -21.69
C HIS A 331 7.90 -8.32 -21.42
N LEU A 332 7.51 -8.13 -20.17
CA LEU A 332 6.11 -7.97 -19.76
C LEU A 332 5.37 -6.91 -20.59
N PHE A 333 6.05 -5.85 -20.99
CA PHE A 333 5.48 -4.68 -21.67
C PHE A 333 5.68 -4.70 -23.20
N SER A 334 6.14 -5.81 -23.78
CA SER A 334 6.42 -5.92 -25.19
C SER A 334 5.47 -6.90 -25.87
N SER A 335 4.71 -6.42 -26.86
CA SER A 335 3.84 -7.28 -27.69
C SER A 335 4.57 -8.41 -28.40
N ASP A 336 5.89 -8.26 -28.62
CA ASP A 336 6.69 -9.22 -29.36
C ASP A 336 7.30 -10.31 -28.46
N THR A 337 7.57 -10.00 -27.19
CA THR A 337 8.35 -10.86 -26.29
C THR A 337 7.63 -11.28 -25.02
N ALA A 338 6.52 -10.65 -24.66
CA ALA A 338 5.73 -11.07 -23.50
C ALA A 338 5.23 -12.50 -23.66
N ASP A 339 5.33 -13.29 -22.61
CA ASP A 339 4.69 -14.58 -22.48
C ASP A 339 3.78 -14.58 -21.26
N LEU A 340 2.49 -14.35 -21.51
CA LEU A 340 1.41 -14.41 -20.53
C LEU A 340 0.47 -15.59 -20.82
N SER A 341 0.99 -16.65 -21.41
CA SER A 341 0.21 -17.84 -21.82
C SER A 341 -0.37 -18.61 -20.61
N GLY A 342 0.20 -18.46 -19.42
CA GLY A 342 -0.36 -18.98 -18.17
C GLY A 342 -1.64 -18.25 -17.75
N LEU A 343 -1.80 -16.97 -18.11
CA LEU A 343 -3.00 -16.20 -17.83
C LEU A 343 -4.17 -16.59 -18.72
N GLY A 344 -3.93 -16.75 -20.03
CA GLY A 344 -5.01 -17.01 -20.98
C GLY A 344 -4.55 -16.98 -22.44
N THR A 345 -5.51 -16.90 -23.33
CA THR A 345 -5.27 -16.82 -24.79
C THR A 345 -6.08 -15.69 -25.40
N SER A 346 -5.51 -15.02 -26.42
CA SER A 346 -6.21 -13.99 -27.18
C SER A 346 -6.15 -14.28 -28.68
N ALA A 347 -7.28 -14.17 -29.35
CA ALA A 347 -7.35 -14.22 -30.83
C ALA A 347 -6.88 -12.89 -31.46
N MET A 348 -6.68 -11.84 -30.69
CA MET A 348 -6.23 -10.52 -31.18
C MET A 348 -4.70 -10.41 -31.29
N GLY A 349 -3.96 -11.41 -30.85
CA GLY A 349 -2.50 -11.43 -30.87
C GLY A 349 -1.90 -11.84 -29.52
N ASN A 350 -0.62 -11.54 -29.32
CA ASN A 350 0.07 -11.86 -28.08
C ASN A 350 -0.47 -11.03 -26.91
N LEU A 351 -0.57 -11.64 -25.73
CA LEU A 351 -0.93 -10.94 -24.51
C LEU A 351 0.31 -10.26 -23.91
N TYR A 352 0.20 -9.00 -23.60
CA TYR A 352 1.22 -8.23 -22.90
C TYR A 352 0.55 -7.21 -21.98
N CYS A 353 1.29 -6.67 -21.04
CA CYS A 353 0.82 -5.60 -20.16
C CYS A 353 1.06 -4.25 -20.85
N ASP A 354 -0.01 -3.49 -21.13
CA ASP A 354 0.11 -2.17 -21.76
C ASP A 354 0.67 -1.14 -20.78
N GLY A 355 0.33 -1.26 -19.49
CA GLY A 355 0.86 -0.40 -18.44
C GLY A 355 0.44 -0.83 -17.04
N VAL A 356 1.21 -0.36 -16.06
CA VAL A 356 0.90 -0.49 -14.63
C VAL A 356 0.68 0.91 -14.06
N PHE A 357 -0.53 1.17 -13.62
CA PHE A 357 -0.95 2.47 -13.09
C PHE A 357 -1.22 2.36 -11.60
N GLN A 358 -0.76 3.35 -10.86
CA GLN A 358 -1.00 3.45 -9.43
C GLN A 358 -1.52 4.83 -9.08
N LYS A 359 -2.65 4.88 -8.38
CA LYS A 359 -3.15 6.11 -7.77
C LYS A 359 -3.12 5.95 -6.26
N THR A 360 -2.47 6.89 -5.58
CA THR A 360 -2.29 6.88 -4.13
C THR A 360 -2.77 8.20 -3.53
N PHE A 361 -3.23 8.13 -2.30
CA PHE A 361 -3.67 9.28 -1.52
C PHE A 361 -3.07 9.22 -0.12
N ILE A 362 -2.63 10.35 0.41
CA ILE A 362 -2.21 10.51 1.79
C ILE A 362 -2.73 11.80 2.39
N GLN A 363 -3.15 11.72 3.63
CA GLN A 363 -3.46 12.84 4.48
C GLN A 363 -2.81 12.63 5.85
N VAL A 364 -1.91 13.52 6.23
CA VAL A 364 -1.29 13.56 7.55
C VAL A 364 -1.79 14.79 8.28
N ASP A 365 -2.52 14.59 9.38
CA ASP A 365 -3.11 15.67 10.15
C ASP A 365 -2.94 15.43 11.67
N ARG A 366 -3.51 16.32 12.47
CA ARG A 366 -3.45 16.27 13.94
C ARG A 366 -4.08 15.03 14.57
N ASN A 367 -4.95 14.32 13.86
CA ASN A 367 -5.66 13.16 14.39
C ASN A 367 -4.93 11.87 14.08
N GLY A 368 -4.16 11.86 13.02
CA GLY A 368 -3.49 10.68 12.51
C GLY A 368 -3.21 10.82 11.03
N THR A 369 -3.18 9.68 10.40
CA THR A 369 -3.39 9.59 8.96
C THR A 369 -4.85 9.17 8.82
N LYS A 370 -5.72 10.17 8.65
CA LYS A 370 -7.19 10.21 8.62
C LYS A 370 -7.92 9.54 9.83
N ALA A 371 -8.36 10.30 10.86
CA ALA A 371 -9.10 9.77 12.02
C ALA A 371 -9.91 10.74 12.88
N ALA A 372 -10.60 10.22 13.92
CA ALA A 372 -11.30 10.94 15.03
C ALA A 372 -10.96 10.35 16.42
N ALA A 373 -10.88 11.22 17.44
CA ALA A 373 -10.16 11.10 18.70
C ALA A 373 -10.67 10.24 19.86
N VAL A 374 -9.77 9.67 20.74
CA VAL A 374 -9.94 9.44 22.20
C VAL A 374 -8.58 9.29 22.92
N THR A 375 -8.43 9.86 24.13
CA THR A 375 -7.21 10.08 24.93
C THR A 375 -6.80 8.90 25.83
N TRP A 376 -5.48 8.62 25.96
CA TRP A 376 -4.88 7.79 27.03
C TRP A 376 -3.55 8.37 27.54
N ALA A 377 -3.26 8.20 28.84
CA ALA A 377 -2.06 8.70 29.50
C ALA A 377 -1.03 7.58 29.71
N VAL A 378 0.25 7.86 29.40
CA VAL A 378 1.37 6.93 29.60
C VAL A 378 2.20 7.33 30.80
N ASN A 379 2.49 6.37 31.68
CA ASN A 379 3.39 6.54 32.84
C ASN A 379 4.84 6.37 32.41
N LYS A 380 5.67 7.40 32.66
CA LYS A 380 7.13 7.34 32.46
C LYS A 380 7.80 6.58 33.60
N ALA A 381 8.71 5.64 33.27
CA ALA A 381 9.65 5.06 34.23
C ALA A 381 10.94 5.89 34.24
N GLU A 382 11.37 6.30 35.42
CA GLU A 382 12.61 7.08 35.63
C GLU A 382 13.83 6.15 35.72
N SER A 383 14.94 6.64 35.15
CA SER A 383 16.33 6.35 35.49
C SER A 383 17.19 5.71 34.37
N ALA A 384 17.74 6.58 33.54
CA ALA A 384 19.04 6.41 32.90
C ALA A 384 19.72 7.79 32.85
N ALA A 385 21.07 7.82 32.70
CA ALA A 385 21.81 9.07 32.56
C ALA A 385 21.20 9.94 31.46
N PRO A 386 21.17 11.29 31.57
CA PRO A 386 20.54 12.14 30.58
C PRO A 386 21.21 11.96 29.23
N VAL A 387 20.54 11.29 28.32
CA VAL A 387 20.91 11.25 26.91
C VAL A 387 20.48 12.59 26.32
N GLU A 388 21.37 13.25 25.58
CA GLU A 388 21.02 14.51 24.91
C GLU A 388 19.83 14.29 23.98
N PRO A 389 18.77 15.11 24.09
CA PRO A 389 17.60 14.98 23.24
C PRO A 389 17.95 15.25 21.77
N LYS A 390 17.26 14.57 20.88
CA LYS A 390 17.38 14.77 19.42
C LYS A 390 16.24 15.66 18.94
N TYR A 391 16.46 16.30 17.80
CA TYR A 391 15.49 17.22 17.18
C TYR A 391 15.30 16.82 15.73
N VAL A 392 14.06 16.52 15.33
CA VAL A 392 13.67 16.18 13.96
C VAL A 392 12.52 17.09 13.56
N TYR A 393 12.84 18.17 12.86
CA TYR A 393 11.87 19.16 12.39
C TYR A 393 11.74 19.02 10.87
N LEU A 394 10.59 18.49 10.42
CA LEU A 394 10.30 18.29 8.99
C LEU A 394 9.84 19.63 8.38
N ASP A 395 10.72 20.63 8.41
CA ASP A 395 10.49 22.00 8.00
C ASP A 395 11.12 22.32 6.62
N ARG A 396 11.68 21.32 5.97
CA ARG A 396 12.28 21.34 4.63
C ARG A 396 12.05 20.01 3.94
N PRO A 397 12.44 19.80 2.67
CA PRO A 397 12.19 18.54 1.96
C PRO A 397 12.64 17.31 2.77
N PHE A 398 11.76 16.32 2.82
CA PHE A 398 11.95 15.09 3.60
C PHE A 398 11.37 13.87 2.91
N VAL A 399 11.94 12.70 3.20
CA VAL A 399 11.34 11.39 2.87
C VAL A 399 10.42 10.97 3.99
N TYR A 400 9.28 10.37 3.67
CA TYR A 400 8.43 9.74 4.67
C TYR A 400 7.98 8.35 4.23
N ALA A 401 7.58 7.54 5.21
CA ALA A 401 6.99 6.24 4.96
C ALA A 401 5.93 5.89 6.01
N ILE A 402 4.99 5.05 5.63
CA ILE A 402 4.13 4.30 6.56
C ILE A 402 4.71 2.90 6.68
N VAL A 403 5.06 2.48 7.88
CA VAL A 403 5.86 1.28 8.13
C VAL A 403 5.14 0.33 9.08
N ASP A 404 5.14 -0.95 8.75
CA ASP A 404 4.79 -2.03 9.68
C ASP A 404 5.92 -2.23 10.70
N THR A 405 5.66 -1.95 11.97
CA THR A 405 6.69 -2.00 13.02
C THR A 405 7.18 -3.40 13.34
N GLY A 406 6.40 -4.43 13.03
CA GLY A 406 6.75 -5.83 13.26
C GLY A 406 7.80 -6.34 12.27
N THR A 407 7.79 -5.81 11.06
CA THR A 407 8.69 -6.23 9.98
C THR A 407 9.70 -5.16 9.56
N GLY A 408 9.40 -3.89 9.81
CA GLY A 408 10.14 -2.75 9.29
C GLY A 408 9.81 -2.41 7.83
N LEU A 409 8.84 -3.10 7.22
CA LEU A 409 8.51 -2.96 5.80
C LEU A 409 7.63 -1.73 5.54
N PRO A 410 7.94 -0.94 4.50
CA PRO A 410 7.13 0.21 4.12
C PRO A 410 5.91 -0.23 3.30
N LEU A 411 4.72 0.26 3.68
CA LEU A 411 3.49 0.15 2.90
C LEU A 411 3.39 1.28 1.87
N PHE A 412 3.85 2.46 2.27
CA PHE A 412 3.91 3.67 1.46
C PHE A 412 5.26 4.34 1.65
N VAL A 413 5.78 4.92 0.60
CA VAL A 413 6.98 5.77 0.63
C VAL A 413 6.72 7.02 -0.20
N GLY A 414 7.13 8.17 0.31
CA GLY A 414 6.98 9.41 -0.42
C GLY A 414 8.05 10.44 -0.09
N VAL A 415 8.08 11.49 -0.90
CA VAL A 415 8.95 12.65 -0.71
C VAL A 415 8.09 13.90 -0.73
N VAL A 416 8.24 14.73 0.28
CA VAL A 416 7.64 16.06 0.32
C VAL A 416 8.72 17.08 -0.04
N THR A 417 8.45 17.86 -1.07
CA THR A 417 9.37 18.89 -1.58
C THR A 417 8.81 20.29 -1.46
N GLU A 418 7.48 20.42 -1.37
CA GLU A 418 6.77 21.70 -1.19
C GLU A 418 5.47 21.52 -0.41
N MET A 419 4.95 22.65 0.15
CA MET A 419 3.71 22.74 0.91
C MET A 419 2.81 23.86 0.37
#